data_7dcf3112c81026d9e660b02bd9db4c9a
#
_entry.id   7dcf3112c81026d9e660b02bd9db4c9a
#
_cell.length_a   1.000
_cell.length_b   1.000
_cell.length_c   1.000
_cell.angle_alpha   90.00
_cell.angle_beta   90.00
_cell.angle_gamma   90.00
#
_symmetry.space_group_name_H-M   'P 1'
#
loop_
_entity.id
_entity.type
_entity.pdbx_description
1 polymer ?
#
loop_
_entity_poly.entity_id
_entity_poly.type
_entity_poly.pdbx_seq_one_letter_code
_entity_poly.pdbx_strand_id
1 'polypeptide(L)'
;MASDNTTVKRSGPPPIVFILLLLGLIGAAYWFFVRRPQAATLAPPPAVESPAGADFALLPSIPAGTTVGIDGSTSMAHINAALKAGFEQQYPGSTVNIAAAGSENGIQALLLGDIDVAASSRPLTPQEQSRGLTAVSVTNDRMALVVGNDNPYKRGLSAGQVAQIFQGQLNNWATLGGPDATIRVINRPTVSGTHASFKEFVLGGGEFGTTPNITTLNRDATTPMLQQLGTDGIGYATFSQVADQQTVRVVPIDGVTPEASNYPFQRQLYYVYTDANDPAVQAFLGFALSQQGQQAIASAGK
;
A
#
# COMPACT_ATOMS: atom_id res chain seq x y z
N MET A 1 29.90 85.88 15.84
CA MET A 1 29.19 84.81 15.13
C MET A 1 29.58 83.47 15.82
N ALA A 2 28.73 82.99 16.72
CA ALA A 2 28.91 81.80 17.46
C ALA A 2 28.10 80.71 16.76
N SER A 3 28.75 79.63 16.32
CA SER A 3 28.10 78.41 15.75
C SER A 3 27.74 77.49 16.86
N ASP A 4 26.44 77.29 17.05
CA ASP A 4 25.85 76.35 18.01
C ASP A 4 25.84 74.96 17.38
N ASN A 5 26.58 74.04 17.99
CA ASN A 5 26.74 72.68 17.48
C ASN A 5 25.94 71.74 18.41
N THR A 6 24.65 71.58 18.14
CA THR A 6 23.77 70.66 18.87
C THR A 6 23.99 69.24 18.38
N THR A 7 24.72 68.45 19.17
CA THR A 7 24.86 67.03 18.99
C THR A 7 23.59 66.30 19.46
N VAL A 8 22.82 65.75 18.49
CA VAL A 8 21.65 64.89 18.76
C VAL A 8 22.15 63.52 19.27
N LYS A 9 22.01 63.22 20.55
CA LYS A 9 22.20 61.90 21.14
C LYS A 9 21.10 60.96 20.64
N ARG A 10 21.44 60.02 19.75
CA ARG A 10 20.57 58.88 19.41
C ARG A 10 20.58 57.93 20.60
N SER A 11 19.50 57.91 21.40
CA SER A 11 19.28 56.87 22.40
C SER A 11 18.89 55.54 21.68
N GLY A 12 19.68 54.52 21.84
CA GLY A 12 19.32 53.16 21.39
C GLY A 12 18.09 52.65 22.17
N PRO A 13 17.41 51.58 21.65
CA PRO A 13 16.25 51.04 22.34
C PRO A 13 16.62 50.55 23.74
N PRO A 14 15.70 50.73 24.71
CA PRO A 14 15.96 50.38 26.10
C PRO A 14 16.23 48.88 26.24
N PRO A 15 17.11 48.46 27.18
CA PRO A 15 17.54 47.06 27.35
C PRO A 15 16.38 46.06 27.54
N ILE A 16 15.24 46.53 28.02
CA ILE A 16 14.02 45.74 28.19
C ILE A 16 13.48 45.18 26.86
N VAL A 17 13.71 45.88 25.72
CA VAL A 17 13.30 45.41 24.40
C VAL A 17 14.10 44.17 23.98
N PHE A 18 15.38 44.10 24.30
CA PHE A 18 16.23 42.94 24.04
C PHE A 18 15.84 41.73 24.89
N ILE A 19 15.44 41.97 26.15
CA ILE A 19 14.94 40.89 27.05
C ILE A 19 13.62 40.34 26.53
N LEU A 20 12.69 41.15 26.08
CA LEU A 20 11.42 40.68 25.50
C LEU A 20 11.62 39.91 24.18
N LEU A 21 12.55 40.34 23.33
CA LEU A 21 12.91 39.62 22.10
C LEU A 21 13.55 38.25 22.42
N LEU A 22 14.41 38.20 23.44
CA LEU A 22 15.05 36.93 23.87
C LEU A 22 14.02 35.95 24.42
N LEU A 23 13.08 36.44 25.26
CA LEU A 23 11.98 35.61 25.79
C LEU A 23 11.02 35.15 24.68
N GLY A 24 10.77 35.95 23.66
CA GLY A 24 10.00 35.60 22.50
C GLY A 24 10.68 34.50 21.66
N LEU A 25 12.00 34.61 21.46
CA LEU A 25 12.79 33.57 20.76
C LEU A 25 12.85 32.26 21.54
N ILE A 26 13.01 32.31 22.86
CA ILE A 26 12.98 31.12 23.72
C ILE A 26 11.60 30.45 23.68
N GLY A 27 10.53 31.24 23.75
CA GLY A 27 9.16 30.76 23.64
C GLY A 27 8.87 30.13 22.28
N ALA A 28 9.34 30.73 21.19
CA ALA A 28 9.21 30.19 19.84
C ALA A 28 10.04 28.90 19.66
N ALA A 29 11.25 28.87 20.18
CA ALA A 29 12.09 27.66 20.16
C ALA A 29 11.46 26.53 20.99
N TYR A 30 10.95 26.84 22.19
CA TYR A 30 10.24 25.87 23.03
C TYR A 30 8.99 25.32 22.31
N TRP A 31 8.19 26.20 21.69
CA TRP A 31 7.01 25.78 20.93
C TRP A 31 7.39 24.95 19.73
N PHE A 32 8.47 25.29 19.01
CA PHE A 32 8.94 24.60 17.83
C PHE A 32 9.58 23.24 18.14
N PHE A 33 10.34 23.10 19.22
CA PHE A 33 11.06 21.85 19.55
C PHE A 33 10.28 20.93 20.50
N VAL A 34 9.44 21.48 21.39
CA VAL A 34 8.77 20.69 22.43
C VAL A 34 7.30 20.42 22.11
N ARG A 35 6.61 21.32 21.41
CA ARG A 35 5.20 21.16 21.00
C ARG A 35 4.98 20.73 19.56
N ARG A 36 6.01 20.54 18.76
CA ARG A 36 5.79 19.82 17.51
C ARG A 36 5.22 18.45 17.89
N PRO A 37 4.00 18.07 17.42
CA PRO A 37 3.64 16.68 17.46
C PRO A 37 4.76 15.98 16.71
N GLN A 38 5.51 15.10 17.39
CA GLN A 38 6.38 14.16 16.70
C GLN A 38 5.48 13.57 15.63
N ALA A 39 5.84 13.79 14.37
CA ALA A 39 5.29 12.95 13.31
C ALA A 39 5.47 11.53 13.85
N ALA A 40 4.35 10.87 14.12
CA ALA A 40 4.38 9.50 14.56
C ALA A 40 5.20 8.81 13.46
N THR A 41 6.44 8.48 13.77
CA THR A 41 7.17 7.44 13.06
C THR A 41 6.23 6.26 13.22
N LEU A 42 5.47 5.97 12.17
CA LEU A 42 4.74 4.71 12.06
C LEU A 42 5.81 3.67 12.31
N ALA A 43 5.81 3.11 13.52
CA ALA A 43 6.62 1.94 13.80
C ALA A 43 6.25 0.97 12.68
N PRO A 44 7.23 0.31 12.03
CA PRO A 44 6.91 -0.77 11.12
C PRO A 44 5.92 -1.66 11.87
N PRO A 45 4.81 -2.08 11.23
CA PRO A 45 3.87 -2.96 11.88
C PRO A 45 4.69 -4.10 12.50
N PRO A 46 4.38 -4.53 13.74
CA PRO A 46 5.09 -5.63 14.35
C PRO A 46 5.11 -6.73 13.29
N ALA A 47 6.30 -7.25 12.99
CA ALA A 47 6.43 -8.41 12.16
C ALA A 47 5.48 -9.43 12.78
N VAL A 48 4.39 -9.74 12.09
CA VAL A 48 3.52 -10.84 12.50
C VAL A 48 4.43 -12.05 12.37
N GLU A 49 4.98 -12.47 13.49
CA GLU A 49 5.66 -13.75 13.57
C GLU A 49 4.65 -14.75 13.02
N SER A 50 4.99 -15.38 11.91
CA SER A 50 4.25 -16.56 11.44
C SER A 50 4.09 -17.45 12.66
N PRO A 51 2.89 -17.90 13.02
CA PRO A 51 2.75 -18.80 14.16
C PRO A 51 3.74 -19.92 13.93
N ALA A 52 4.69 -20.07 14.85
CA ALA A 52 5.69 -21.10 14.84
C ALA A 52 4.95 -22.44 14.79
N GLY A 53 4.98 -23.15 13.64
CA GLY A 53 4.38 -24.46 13.65
C GLY A 53 4.09 -25.17 12.34
N ALA A 54 4.02 -24.51 11.20
CA ALA A 54 3.87 -25.26 9.95
C ALA A 54 5.09 -25.01 9.06
N ASP A 55 6.07 -25.89 9.13
CA ASP A 55 7.17 -25.95 8.17
C ASP A 55 6.62 -26.55 6.87
N PHE A 56 6.20 -25.70 5.94
CA PHE A 56 5.83 -26.13 4.60
C PHE A 56 7.10 -26.44 3.80
N ALA A 57 7.52 -27.70 3.82
CA ALA A 57 8.66 -28.16 3.03
C ALA A 57 8.24 -28.48 1.59
N LEU A 58 9.13 -28.21 0.63
CA LEU A 58 8.93 -28.67 -0.75
C LEU A 58 8.84 -30.19 -0.78
N LEU A 59 7.71 -30.73 -1.21
CA LEU A 59 7.51 -32.18 -1.32
C LEU A 59 8.25 -32.72 -2.54
N PRO A 60 8.91 -33.88 -2.45
CA PRO A 60 9.59 -34.51 -3.59
C PRO A 60 8.61 -35.01 -4.66
N SER A 61 7.39 -35.36 -4.26
CA SER A 61 6.29 -35.78 -5.14
C SER A 61 4.95 -35.57 -4.44
N ILE A 62 3.88 -35.44 -5.22
CA ILE A 62 2.49 -35.38 -4.76
C ILE A 62 1.64 -36.40 -5.53
N PRO A 63 0.46 -36.79 -5.04
CA PRO A 63 -0.45 -37.68 -5.75
C PRO A 63 -0.82 -37.12 -7.13
N ALA A 64 -0.85 -37.99 -8.14
CA ALA A 64 -1.31 -37.59 -9.48
C ALA A 64 -2.78 -37.15 -9.42
N GLY A 65 -3.11 -36.08 -10.14
CA GLY A 65 -4.46 -35.48 -10.10
C GLY A 65 -4.74 -34.55 -8.93
N THR A 66 -3.72 -34.24 -8.11
CA THR A 66 -3.85 -33.23 -7.06
C THR A 66 -4.35 -31.89 -7.66
N THR A 67 -5.43 -31.39 -7.10
CA THR A 67 -6.00 -30.08 -7.49
C THR A 67 -5.89 -29.11 -6.31
N VAL A 68 -5.51 -27.86 -6.60
CA VAL A 68 -5.45 -26.78 -5.61
C VAL A 68 -6.31 -25.63 -6.09
N GLY A 69 -7.29 -25.20 -5.30
CA GLY A 69 -8.13 -24.03 -5.54
C GLY A 69 -7.57 -22.80 -4.83
N ILE A 70 -7.38 -21.72 -5.57
CA ILE A 70 -6.89 -20.44 -5.04
C ILE A 70 -7.80 -19.32 -5.51
N ASP A 71 -8.28 -18.48 -4.58
CA ASP A 71 -8.98 -17.23 -4.90
C ASP A 71 -8.52 -16.11 -3.96
N GLY A 72 -8.89 -14.88 -4.27
CA GLY A 72 -8.63 -13.73 -3.38
C GLY A 72 -8.03 -12.53 -4.07
N SER A 73 -6.98 -12.00 -3.51
CA SER A 73 -6.40 -10.70 -3.88
C SER A 73 -6.04 -10.58 -5.36
N THR A 74 -6.61 -9.56 -6.02
CA THR A 74 -6.22 -9.16 -7.37
C THR A 74 -4.76 -8.68 -7.46
N SER A 75 -4.18 -8.19 -6.35
CA SER A 75 -2.76 -7.84 -6.27
C SER A 75 -1.84 -9.04 -6.47
N MET A 76 -2.33 -10.25 -6.15
CA MET A 76 -1.56 -11.49 -6.27
C MET A 76 -1.82 -12.23 -7.59
N ALA A 77 -2.61 -11.67 -8.51
CA ALA A 77 -2.99 -12.37 -9.75
C ALA A 77 -1.79 -12.84 -10.58
N HIS A 78 -0.77 -11.99 -10.76
CA HIS A 78 0.47 -12.35 -11.46
C HIS A 78 1.30 -13.36 -10.69
N ILE A 79 1.38 -13.22 -9.37
CA ILE A 79 2.07 -14.17 -8.48
C ILE A 79 1.39 -15.54 -8.55
N ASN A 80 0.07 -15.59 -8.43
CA ASN A 80 -0.69 -16.84 -8.52
C ASN A 80 -0.52 -17.51 -9.88
N ALA A 81 -0.50 -16.75 -10.98
CA ALA A 81 -0.27 -17.28 -12.32
C ALA A 81 1.15 -17.87 -12.47
N ALA A 82 2.18 -17.18 -11.95
CA ALA A 82 3.55 -17.67 -11.99
C ALA A 82 3.74 -18.92 -11.12
N LEU A 83 3.17 -18.94 -9.91
CA LEU A 83 3.21 -20.09 -9.02
C LEU A 83 2.43 -21.29 -9.59
N LYS A 84 1.26 -21.06 -10.21
CA LYS A 84 0.53 -22.11 -10.94
C LYS A 84 1.42 -22.77 -11.99
N ALA A 85 2.01 -21.96 -12.88
CA ALA A 85 2.87 -22.48 -13.94
C ALA A 85 4.06 -23.29 -13.38
N GLY A 86 4.74 -22.77 -12.36
CA GLY A 86 5.85 -23.45 -11.71
C GLY A 86 5.44 -24.71 -10.96
N PHE A 87 4.31 -24.71 -10.27
CA PHE A 87 3.77 -25.85 -9.54
C PHE A 87 3.37 -26.99 -10.47
N GLU A 88 2.63 -26.69 -11.54
CA GLU A 88 2.21 -27.68 -12.53
C GLU A 88 3.41 -28.27 -13.33
N GLN A 89 4.48 -27.46 -13.48
CA GLN A 89 5.75 -27.94 -14.04
C GLN A 89 6.50 -28.86 -13.07
N GLN A 90 6.54 -28.49 -11.78
CA GLN A 90 7.19 -29.28 -10.72
C GLN A 90 6.47 -30.63 -10.48
N TYR A 91 5.14 -30.65 -10.58
CA TYR A 91 4.28 -31.79 -10.32
C TYR A 91 3.38 -32.09 -11.52
N PRO A 92 3.89 -32.78 -12.55
CA PRO A 92 3.13 -33.13 -13.74
C PRO A 92 1.86 -33.91 -13.41
N GLY A 93 0.73 -33.51 -13.99
CA GLY A 93 -0.58 -34.11 -13.72
C GLY A 93 -1.34 -33.48 -12.55
N SER A 94 -0.77 -32.46 -11.87
CA SER A 94 -1.50 -31.63 -10.94
C SER A 94 -2.19 -30.45 -11.65
N THR A 95 -3.14 -29.79 -10.97
CA THR A 95 -3.86 -28.62 -11.49
C THR A 95 -4.02 -27.57 -10.41
N VAL A 96 -3.70 -26.31 -10.70
CA VAL A 96 -4.01 -25.16 -9.83
C VAL A 96 -5.09 -24.31 -10.49
N ASN A 97 -6.25 -24.21 -9.86
CA ASN A 97 -7.35 -23.36 -10.27
C ASN A 97 -7.20 -22.01 -9.57
N ILE A 98 -7.08 -20.93 -10.35
CA ILE A 98 -6.89 -19.59 -9.80
C ILE A 98 -8.05 -18.68 -10.17
N ALA A 99 -8.50 -17.87 -9.18
CA ALA A 99 -9.39 -16.74 -9.34
C ALA A 99 -8.83 -15.53 -8.60
N ALA A 100 -9.44 -14.37 -8.77
CA ALA A 100 -8.99 -13.12 -8.17
C ALA A 100 -10.21 -12.22 -7.87
N ALA A 101 -11.07 -12.67 -6.96
CA ALA A 101 -12.32 -12.00 -6.63
C ALA A 101 -12.16 -10.90 -5.55
N GLY A 102 -10.97 -10.71 -5.00
CA GLY A 102 -10.65 -9.81 -3.89
C GLY A 102 -10.38 -10.58 -2.59
N SER A 103 -9.50 -10.03 -1.72
CA SER A 103 -9.06 -10.72 -0.50
C SER A 103 -10.21 -11.17 0.40
N GLU A 104 -11.22 -10.32 0.57
CA GLU A 104 -12.37 -10.63 1.42
C GLU A 104 -13.17 -11.82 0.86
N ASN A 105 -13.43 -11.82 -0.45
CA ASN A 105 -14.16 -12.91 -1.10
C ASN A 105 -13.37 -14.23 -1.05
N GLY A 106 -12.05 -14.19 -1.25
CA GLY A 106 -11.19 -15.37 -1.11
C GLY A 106 -11.22 -15.93 0.32
N ILE A 107 -11.15 -15.08 1.33
CA ILE A 107 -11.25 -15.49 2.74
C ILE A 107 -12.62 -16.13 3.02
N GLN A 108 -13.71 -15.59 2.49
CA GLN A 108 -15.03 -16.19 2.63
C GLN A 108 -15.14 -17.54 1.92
N ALA A 109 -14.63 -17.64 0.68
CA ALA A 109 -14.61 -18.91 -0.06
C ALA A 109 -13.81 -20.01 0.67
N LEU A 110 -12.67 -19.63 1.27
CA LEU A 110 -11.87 -20.55 2.10
C LEU A 110 -12.67 -21.04 3.34
N LEU A 111 -13.37 -20.15 4.02
CA LEU A 111 -14.19 -20.49 5.19
C LEU A 111 -15.39 -21.37 4.84
N LEU A 112 -15.88 -21.32 3.59
CA LEU A 112 -16.94 -22.20 3.07
C LEU A 112 -16.40 -23.55 2.57
N GLY A 113 -15.07 -23.68 2.41
CA GLY A 113 -14.43 -24.87 1.85
C GLY A 113 -14.51 -24.96 0.33
N ASP A 114 -14.78 -23.84 -0.36
CA ASP A 114 -14.85 -23.77 -1.82
C ASP A 114 -13.46 -23.74 -2.47
N ILE A 115 -12.43 -23.35 -1.71
CA ILE A 115 -11.02 -23.29 -2.12
C ILE A 115 -10.11 -23.80 -1.00
N ASP A 116 -8.87 -24.14 -1.34
CA ASP A 116 -7.87 -24.66 -0.39
C ASP A 116 -7.01 -23.53 0.21
N VAL A 117 -6.74 -22.48 -0.55
CA VAL A 117 -5.86 -21.36 -0.16
C VAL A 117 -6.45 -20.02 -0.60
N ALA A 118 -6.56 -19.07 0.33
CA ALA A 118 -6.94 -17.71 -0.02
C ALA A 118 -5.72 -16.80 -0.15
N ALA A 119 -5.64 -16.05 -1.25
CA ALA A 119 -4.64 -15.01 -1.46
C ALA A 119 -5.11 -13.72 -0.79
N SER A 120 -4.27 -13.12 0.09
CA SER A 120 -4.63 -11.89 0.80
C SER A 120 -3.54 -10.82 0.70
N SER A 121 -3.94 -9.59 0.48
CA SER A 121 -3.08 -8.41 0.48
C SER A 121 -3.19 -7.57 1.76
N ARG A 122 -3.77 -8.15 2.80
CA ARG A 122 -3.82 -7.63 4.16
C ARG A 122 -3.59 -8.75 5.18
N PRO A 123 -3.18 -8.44 6.40
CA PRO A 123 -3.16 -9.42 7.49
C PRO A 123 -4.58 -9.91 7.82
N LEU A 124 -4.65 -11.04 8.51
CA LEU A 124 -5.90 -11.54 9.08
C LEU A 124 -6.35 -10.64 10.23
N THR A 125 -7.65 -10.42 10.32
CA THR A 125 -8.25 -9.79 11.48
C THR A 125 -8.29 -10.76 12.68
N PRO A 126 -8.37 -10.28 13.93
CA PRO A 126 -8.53 -11.16 15.10
C PRO A 126 -9.75 -12.08 15.00
N GLN A 127 -10.83 -11.62 14.37
CA GLN A 127 -12.03 -12.41 14.15
C GLN A 127 -11.78 -13.58 13.18
N GLU A 128 -11.05 -13.35 12.09
CA GLU A 128 -10.67 -14.39 11.12
C GLU A 128 -9.75 -15.42 11.76
N GLN A 129 -8.77 -14.98 12.55
CA GLN A 129 -7.90 -15.87 13.32
C GLN A 129 -8.68 -16.72 14.31
N SER A 130 -9.68 -16.14 15.02
CA SER A 130 -10.52 -16.88 15.96
C SER A 130 -11.43 -17.92 15.28
N ARG A 131 -11.63 -17.83 13.96
CA ARG A 131 -12.31 -18.83 13.13
C ARG A 131 -11.39 -19.93 12.61
N GLY A 132 -10.15 -19.98 13.07
CA GLY A 132 -9.17 -21.01 12.71
C GLY A 132 -8.34 -20.72 11.47
N LEU A 133 -8.43 -19.51 10.91
CA LEU A 133 -7.60 -19.13 9.78
C LEU A 133 -6.17 -18.84 10.21
N THR A 134 -5.23 -19.32 9.42
CA THR A 134 -3.80 -19.06 9.57
C THR A 134 -3.25 -18.44 8.29
N ALA A 135 -2.32 -17.49 8.42
CA ALA A 135 -1.71 -16.81 7.30
C ALA A 135 -0.18 -17.02 7.29
N VAL A 136 0.37 -17.27 6.13
CA VAL A 136 1.82 -17.27 5.89
C VAL A 136 2.18 -16.13 4.96
N SER A 137 3.19 -15.33 5.32
CA SER A 137 3.71 -14.27 4.47
C SER A 137 4.50 -14.87 3.30
N VAL A 138 4.23 -14.40 2.10
CA VAL A 138 4.81 -14.95 0.87
C VAL A 138 5.83 -14.00 0.26
N THR A 139 5.50 -12.69 0.22
CA THR A 139 6.37 -11.65 -0.33
C THR A 139 5.92 -10.27 0.14
N ASN A 140 6.79 -9.27 -0.05
CA ASN A 140 6.43 -7.88 0.12
C ASN A 140 5.97 -7.28 -1.22
N ASP A 141 4.96 -6.43 -1.14
CA ASP A 141 4.43 -5.67 -2.28
C ASP A 141 4.49 -4.16 -1.98
N ARG A 142 4.49 -3.37 -3.04
CA ARG A 142 4.47 -1.91 -2.97
C ARG A 142 3.23 -1.38 -3.64
N MET A 143 2.51 -0.51 -2.94
CA MET A 143 1.32 0.15 -3.49
C MET A 143 1.74 1.41 -4.23
N ALA A 144 1.73 1.36 -5.56
CA ALA A 144 2.01 2.52 -6.39
C ALA A 144 0.79 3.44 -6.45
N LEU A 145 1.03 4.73 -6.26
CA LEU A 145 0.08 5.77 -6.61
C LEU A 145 0.23 6.08 -8.10
N VAL A 146 -0.86 6.10 -8.84
CA VAL A 146 -0.85 6.25 -10.30
C VAL A 146 -1.80 7.32 -10.78
N VAL A 147 -1.41 8.00 -11.85
CA VAL A 147 -2.24 8.91 -12.66
C VAL A 147 -2.18 8.46 -14.11
N GLY A 148 -3.14 8.88 -14.92
CA GLY A 148 -3.06 8.64 -16.36
C GLY A 148 -1.79 9.26 -16.96
N ASN A 149 -1.25 8.63 -18.00
CA ASN A 149 0.00 9.10 -18.63
C ASN A 149 -0.10 10.54 -19.13
N ASP A 150 -1.28 10.93 -19.64
CA ASP A 150 -1.56 12.27 -20.15
C ASP A 150 -1.96 13.28 -19.08
N ASN A 151 -1.99 12.88 -17.80
CA ASN A 151 -2.24 13.80 -16.71
C ASN A 151 -1.16 14.89 -16.66
N PRO A 152 -1.51 16.19 -16.72
CA PRO A 152 -0.54 17.29 -16.77
C PRO A 152 0.19 17.53 -15.44
N TYR A 153 -0.30 16.99 -14.32
CA TYR A 153 0.40 17.05 -13.04
C TYR A 153 1.64 16.16 -13.06
N LYS A 154 2.83 16.71 -13.06
CA LYS A 154 4.10 15.96 -13.22
C LYS A 154 4.96 15.94 -11.95
N ARG A 155 4.44 16.44 -10.82
CA ARG A 155 5.16 16.49 -9.55
C ARG A 155 4.89 15.24 -8.71
N GLY A 156 5.72 15.00 -7.67
CA GLY A 156 5.43 14.06 -6.60
C GLY A 156 4.44 14.61 -5.59
N LEU A 157 3.98 13.75 -4.70
CA LEU A 157 3.12 14.08 -3.57
C LEU A 157 3.81 13.69 -2.27
N SER A 158 3.49 14.39 -1.16
CA SER A 158 3.82 13.86 0.15
C SER A 158 2.79 12.79 0.58
N ALA A 159 3.19 11.88 1.47
CA ALA A 159 2.27 10.88 2.04
C ALA A 159 1.03 11.56 2.67
N GLY A 160 1.21 12.70 3.35
CA GLY A 160 0.10 13.48 3.90
C GLY A 160 -0.84 14.04 2.84
N GLN A 161 -0.31 14.53 1.70
CA GLN A 161 -1.15 15.00 0.58
C GLN A 161 -1.94 13.86 -0.05
N VAL A 162 -1.35 12.67 -0.16
CA VAL A 162 -2.07 11.47 -0.64
C VAL A 162 -3.25 11.16 0.27
N ALA A 163 -3.04 11.11 1.59
CA ALA A 163 -4.13 10.89 2.54
C ALA A 163 -5.25 11.94 2.38
N GLN A 164 -4.91 13.22 2.30
CA GLN A 164 -5.88 14.30 2.13
C GLN A 164 -6.67 14.21 0.82
N ILE A 165 -6.04 13.79 -0.29
CA ILE A 165 -6.72 13.55 -1.57
C ILE A 165 -7.75 12.43 -1.43
N PHE A 166 -7.36 11.29 -0.89
CA PHE A 166 -8.23 10.13 -0.78
C PHE A 166 -9.30 10.26 0.32
N GLN A 167 -9.09 11.18 1.28
CA GLN A 167 -10.11 11.59 2.27
C GLN A 167 -11.02 12.70 1.74
N GLY A 168 -10.82 13.21 0.51
CA GLY A 168 -11.63 14.26 -0.10
C GLY A 168 -11.35 15.68 0.39
N GLN A 169 -10.27 15.89 1.16
CA GLN A 169 -9.87 17.20 1.69
C GLN A 169 -9.13 18.05 0.65
N LEU A 170 -8.37 17.40 -0.26
CA LEU A 170 -7.74 18.02 -1.41
C LEU A 170 -8.40 17.48 -2.69
N ASN A 171 -9.02 18.34 -3.45
CA ASN A 171 -9.81 17.97 -4.64
C ASN A 171 -9.46 18.76 -5.90
N ASN A 172 -8.43 19.59 -5.89
CA ASN A 172 -8.00 20.36 -7.05
C ASN A 172 -6.47 20.31 -7.21
N TRP A 173 -6.02 19.99 -8.43
CA TRP A 173 -4.60 19.89 -8.77
C TRP A 173 -3.84 21.21 -8.60
N ALA A 174 -4.51 22.38 -8.73
CA ALA A 174 -3.87 23.68 -8.55
C ALA A 174 -3.31 23.86 -7.13
N THR A 175 -3.95 23.31 -6.10
CA THR A 175 -3.47 23.39 -4.72
C THR A 175 -2.15 22.64 -4.50
N LEU A 176 -1.81 21.75 -5.44
CA LEU A 176 -0.58 20.94 -5.46
C LEU A 176 0.43 21.48 -6.49
N GLY A 177 0.14 22.65 -7.09
CA GLY A 177 0.99 23.26 -8.13
C GLY A 177 0.83 22.64 -9.51
N GLY A 178 -0.30 21.99 -9.77
CA GLY A 178 -0.77 21.50 -11.05
C GLY A 178 -1.71 22.49 -11.74
N PRO A 179 -2.43 22.06 -12.79
CA PRO A 179 -3.45 22.86 -13.45
C PRO A 179 -4.68 23.07 -12.56
N ASP A 180 -5.47 24.08 -12.87
CA ASP A 180 -6.78 24.26 -12.22
C ASP A 180 -7.78 23.23 -12.79
N ALA A 181 -7.82 22.08 -12.15
CA ALA A 181 -8.67 20.95 -12.51
C ALA A 181 -8.99 20.11 -11.27
N THR A 182 -10.17 19.52 -11.24
CA THR A 182 -10.59 18.61 -10.18
C THR A 182 -9.72 17.37 -10.16
N ILE A 183 -9.29 16.93 -8.97
CA ILE A 183 -8.66 15.63 -8.75
C ILE A 183 -9.78 14.59 -8.71
N ARG A 184 -9.90 13.76 -9.73
CA ARG A 184 -10.86 12.66 -9.77
C ARG A 184 -10.22 11.40 -9.19
N VAL A 185 -10.70 10.99 -8.03
CA VAL A 185 -10.19 9.80 -7.32
C VAL A 185 -10.94 8.56 -7.78
N ILE A 186 -10.22 7.55 -8.26
CA ILE A 186 -10.76 6.23 -8.60
C ILE A 186 -10.35 5.26 -7.49
N ASN A 187 -11.31 4.95 -6.62
CA ASN A 187 -11.13 4.10 -5.47
C ASN A 187 -11.53 2.64 -5.78
N ARG A 188 -10.91 1.68 -5.08
CA ARG A 188 -11.23 0.26 -5.13
C ARG A 188 -12.42 -0.06 -4.20
N PRO A 189 -13.18 -1.13 -4.49
CA PRO A 189 -14.28 -1.55 -3.61
C PRO A 189 -13.74 -2.12 -2.29
N THR A 190 -14.60 -2.19 -1.28
CA THR A 190 -14.24 -2.65 0.09
C THR A 190 -13.80 -4.11 0.14
N VAL A 191 -14.22 -4.95 -0.82
CA VAL A 191 -13.75 -6.35 -0.94
C VAL A 191 -12.28 -6.46 -1.34
N SER A 192 -11.67 -5.37 -1.79
CA SER A 192 -10.26 -5.33 -2.19
C SER A 192 -9.36 -5.30 -0.97
N GLY A 193 -8.45 -6.27 -0.86
CA GLY A 193 -7.38 -6.23 0.13
C GLY A 193 -6.43 -5.04 -0.07
N THR A 194 -6.27 -4.55 -1.32
CA THR A 194 -5.51 -3.32 -1.59
C THR A 194 -6.22 -2.08 -1.03
N HIS A 195 -7.56 -2.03 -1.10
CA HIS A 195 -8.35 -0.98 -0.45
C HIS A 195 -8.14 -1.01 1.07
N ALA A 196 -8.25 -2.18 1.70
CA ALA A 196 -8.05 -2.33 3.14
C ALA A 196 -6.63 -1.91 3.57
N SER A 197 -5.60 -2.35 2.83
CA SER A 197 -4.22 -1.95 3.11
C SER A 197 -3.98 -0.45 2.89
N PHE A 198 -4.55 0.15 1.85
CA PHE A 198 -4.45 1.59 1.62
C PHE A 198 -5.09 2.39 2.75
N LYS A 199 -6.28 1.97 3.21
CA LYS A 199 -6.95 2.54 4.37
C LYS A 199 -6.05 2.48 5.61
N GLU A 200 -5.46 1.33 5.89
CA GLU A 200 -4.59 1.13 7.06
C GLU A 200 -3.30 1.94 6.96
N PHE A 201 -2.51 1.72 5.91
CA PHE A 201 -1.14 2.23 5.84
C PHE A 201 -1.04 3.66 5.31
N VAL A 202 -1.97 4.08 4.45
CA VAL A 202 -1.93 5.43 3.83
C VAL A 202 -2.84 6.40 4.54
N LEU A 203 -4.06 5.96 4.92
CA LEU A 203 -5.02 6.80 5.63
C LEU A 203 -4.91 6.72 7.15
N GLY A 204 -3.97 5.91 7.69
CA GLY A 204 -3.80 5.71 9.14
C GLY A 204 -5.05 5.13 9.83
N GLY A 205 -5.79 4.25 9.14
CA GLY A 205 -7.06 3.69 9.59
C GLY A 205 -8.28 4.60 9.37
N GLY A 206 -8.07 5.82 8.84
CA GLY A 206 -9.15 6.76 8.52
C GLY A 206 -9.99 6.30 7.31
N GLU A 207 -11.17 6.88 7.15
CA GLU A 207 -12.08 6.53 6.06
C GLU A 207 -11.72 7.27 4.76
N PHE A 208 -12.04 6.64 3.62
CA PHE A 208 -12.05 7.32 2.34
C PHE A 208 -13.13 8.41 2.33
N GLY A 209 -12.87 9.51 1.64
CA GLY A 209 -13.85 10.57 1.47
C GLY A 209 -15.06 10.12 0.64
N THR A 210 -16.18 10.82 0.82
CA THR A 210 -17.43 10.60 0.10
C THR A 210 -17.80 11.79 -0.79
N THR A 211 -16.84 12.64 -1.10
CA THR A 211 -17.03 13.81 -1.97
C THR A 211 -17.29 13.39 -3.42
N PRO A 212 -18.02 14.18 -4.23
CA PRO A 212 -18.45 13.79 -5.58
C PRO A 212 -17.33 13.45 -6.56
N ASN A 213 -16.09 13.90 -6.28
CA ASN A 213 -14.91 13.60 -7.10
C ASN A 213 -14.27 12.23 -6.78
N ILE A 214 -14.79 11.50 -5.79
CA ILE A 214 -14.33 10.16 -5.42
C ILE A 214 -15.33 9.13 -5.94
N THR A 215 -14.88 8.25 -6.83
CA THR A 215 -15.67 7.15 -7.38
C THR A 215 -15.10 5.83 -6.90
N THR A 216 -15.90 5.03 -6.21
CA THR A 216 -15.54 3.65 -5.84
C THR A 216 -16.05 2.69 -6.91
N LEU A 217 -15.17 1.82 -7.39
CA LEU A 217 -15.51 0.81 -8.38
C LEU A 217 -16.41 -0.29 -7.80
N ASN A 218 -17.26 -0.87 -8.63
CA ASN A 218 -18.14 -1.96 -8.22
C ASN A 218 -17.43 -3.32 -8.17
N ARG A 219 -16.26 -3.45 -8.82
CA ARG A 219 -15.49 -4.69 -8.90
C ARG A 219 -14.03 -4.40 -8.60
N ASP A 220 -13.37 -5.32 -7.88
CA ASP A 220 -11.93 -5.25 -7.67
C ASP A 220 -11.20 -5.73 -8.92
N ALA A 221 -10.81 -4.79 -9.78
CA ALA A 221 -10.09 -5.05 -11.02
C ALA A 221 -9.15 -3.89 -11.34
N THR A 222 -7.86 -4.20 -11.58
CA THR A 222 -6.83 -3.18 -11.81
C THR A 222 -6.98 -2.52 -13.18
N THR A 223 -7.10 -3.28 -14.26
CA THR A 223 -7.17 -2.73 -15.63
C THR A 223 -8.31 -1.73 -15.82
N PRO A 224 -9.58 -2.02 -15.43
CA PRO A 224 -10.65 -1.02 -15.52
C PRO A 224 -10.40 0.24 -14.68
N MET A 225 -9.71 0.13 -13.55
CA MET A 225 -9.34 1.27 -12.73
C MET A 225 -8.33 2.15 -13.46
N LEU A 226 -7.27 1.58 -14.04
CA LEU A 226 -6.24 2.31 -14.77
C LEU A 226 -6.82 3.02 -15.99
N GLN A 227 -7.75 2.39 -16.72
CA GLN A 227 -8.43 2.98 -17.90
C GLN A 227 -9.26 4.21 -17.56
N GLN A 228 -9.75 4.32 -16.32
CA GLN A 228 -10.57 5.46 -15.89
C GLN A 228 -9.76 6.68 -15.45
N LEU A 229 -8.43 6.58 -15.32
CA LEU A 229 -7.62 7.68 -14.80
C LEU A 229 -7.59 8.91 -15.72
N GLY A 230 -7.50 8.72 -17.04
CA GLY A 230 -7.53 9.83 -18.01
C GLY A 230 -6.51 10.94 -17.70
N THR A 231 -6.92 12.19 -17.87
CA THR A 231 -6.05 13.37 -17.67
C THR A 231 -6.15 14.01 -16.28
N ASP A 232 -7.11 13.61 -15.47
CA ASP A 232 -7.42 14.24 -14.16
C ASP A 232 -7.49 13.24 -13.00
N GLY A 233 -7.50 11.94 -13.32
CA GLY A 233 -7.68 10.88 -12.34
C GLY A 233 -6.41 10.50 -11.60
N ILE A 234 -6.61 10.03 -10.37
CA ILE A 234 -5.62 9.42 -9.50
C ILE A 234 -6.18 8.12 -8.91
N GLY A 235 -5.36 7.11 -8.79
CA GLY A 235 -5.71 5.81 -8.20
C GLY A 235 -4.49 5.12 -7.60
N TYR A 236 -4.65 3.90 -7.14
CA TYR A 236 -3.58 3.10 -6.55
C TYR A 236 -3.69 1.63 -6.95
N ALA A 237 -2.55 0.99 -7.11
CA ALA A 237 -2.46 -0.43 -7.46
C ALA A 237 -1.17 -1.03 -6.90
N THR A 238 -1.03 -2.37 -6.96
CA THR A 238 0.25 -3.01 -6.70
C THR A 238 1.26 -2.60 -7.79
N PHE A 239 2.50 -2.36 -7.40
CA PHE A 239 3.51 -1.81 -8.32
C PHE A 239 3.79 -2.74 -9.50
N SER A 240 3.88 -4.05 -9.27
CA SER A 240 4.10 -5.03 -10.34
C SER A 240 3.01 -5.02 -11.44
N GLN A 241 1.80 -4.56 -11.12
CA GLN A 241 0.72 -4.46 -12.11
C GLN A 241 0.78 -3.18 -12.95
N VAL A 242 1.60 -2.20 -12.57
CA VAL A 242 1.65 -0.89 -13.22
C VAL A 242 3.04 -0.52 -13.73
N ALA A 243 4.08 -1.25 -13.35
CA ALA A 243 5.47 -0.96 -13.70
C ALA A 243 5.69 -0.86 -15.22
N ASP A 244 5.09 -1.77 -16.00
CA ASP A 244 5.23 -1.84 -17.46
C ASP A 244 4.05 -1.22 -18.23
N GLN A 245 3.13 -0.55 -17.53
CA GLN A 245 1.95 0.06 -18.16
C GLN A 245 2.31 1.37 -18.86
N GLN A 246 1.91 1.49 -20.12
CA GLN A 246 2.14 2.69 -20.92
C GLN A 246 1.03 3.75 -20.80
N THR A 247 -0.13 3.37 -20.28
CA THR A 247 -1.31 4.25 -20.15
C THR A 247 -1.33 5.05 -18.85
N VAL A 248 -0.49 4.69 -17.91
CA VAL A 248 -0.39 5.32 -16.58
C VAL A 248 1.07 5.58 -16.23
N ARG A 249 1.29 6.44 -15.26
CA ARG A 249 2.60 6.65 -14.65
C ARG A 249 2.48 6.70 -13.12
N VAL A 250 3.52 6.24 -12.48
CA VAL A 250 3.66 6.30 -11.03
C VAL A 250 3.93 7.74 -10.59
N VAL A 251 3.31 8.13 -9.48
CA VAL A 251 3.56 9.40 -8.79
C VAL A 251 4.55 9.15 -7.65
N PRO A 252 5.72 9.83 -7.62
CA PRO A 252 6.64 9.72 -6.49
C PRO A 252 6.01 10.18 -5.17
N ILE A 253 6.29 9.48 -4.09
CA ILE A 253 5.83 9.84 -2.73
C ILE A 253 7.04 10.25 -1.89
N ASP A 254 6.99 11.45 -1.31
CA ASP A 254 8.10 12.03 -0.55
C ASP A 254 9.44 12.01 -1.34
N GLY A 255 9.34 12.17 -2.66
CA GLY A 255 10.48 12.20 -3.58
C GLY A 255 11.02 10.82 -3.99
N VAL A 256 10.40 9.71 -3.55
CA VAL A 256 10.84 8.36 -3.92
C VAL A 256 9.75 7.60 -4.70
N THR A 257 10.17 6.68 -5.56
CA THR A 257 9.32 5.80 -6.35
C THR A 257 9.32 4.38 -5.77
N PRO A 258 8.37 3.50 -6.16
CA PRO A 258 8.25 2.16 -5.60
C PRO A 258 9.50 1.28 -5.76
N GLU A 259 10.43 1.58 -6.66
CA GLU A 259 11.69 0.86 -6.82
C GLU A 259 12.63 1.05 -5.63
N ALA A 260 12.50 2.17 -4.91
CA ALA A 260 13.37 2.47 -3.78
C ALA A 260 13.04 1.60 -2.56
N SER A 261 14.06 1.15 -1.84
CA SER A 261 13.91 0.31 -0.65
C SER A 261 13.19 1.02 0.51
N ASN A 262 13.29 2.36 0.55
CA ASN A 262 12.64 3.21 1.55
C ASN A 262 11.28 3.78 1.10
N TYR A 263 10.67 3.21 0.06
CA TYR A 263 9.33 3.63 -0.38
C TYR A 263 8.30 3.45 0.74
N PRO A 264 7.48 4.46 1.06
CA PRO A 264 6.67 4.43 2.29
C PRO A 264 5.46 3.49 2.22
N PHE A 265 4.92 3.19 1.02
CA PHE A 265 3.70 2.41 0.87
C PHE A 265 4.01 0.94 0.53
N GLN A 266 4.56 0.22 1.50
CA GLN A 266 4.88 -1.21 1.40
C GLN A 266 3.95 -2.03 2.29
N ARG A 267 3.65 -3.26 1.88
CA ARG A 267 2.82 -4.23 2.61
C ARG A 267 3.30 -5.64 2.37
N GLN A 268 2.89 -6.55 3.25
CA GLN A 268 3.07 -7.98 3.05
C GLN A 268 1.88 -8.57 2.30
N LEU A 269 2.14 -9.61 1.48
CA LEU A 269 1.16 -10.45 0.84
C LEU A 269 1.17 -11.83 1.49
N TYR A 270 -0.01 -12.43 1.62
CA TYR A 270 -0.20 -13.64 2.39
C TYR A 270 -0.96 -14.71 1.60
N TYR A 271 -0.66 -15.96 1.89
CA TYR A 271 -1.59 -17.06 1.69
C TYR A 271 -2.24 -17.44 3.02
N VAL A 272 -3.54 -17.65 2.97
CA VAL A 272 -4.37 -17.99 4.14
C VAL A 272 -4.93 -19.41 3.92
N TYR A 273 -4.95 -20.20 4.97
CA TYR A 273 -5.43 -21.58 4.96
C TYR A 273 -6.12 -21.91 6.30
N THR A 274 -6.87 -23.03 6.35
CA THR A 274 -7.55 -23.53 7.55
C THR A 274 -6.82 -24.70 8.20
N ASP A 275 -6.30 -25.64 7.40
CA ASP A 275 -5.60 -26.83 7.88
C ASP A 275 -4.21 -26.94 7.23
N ALA A 276 -3.17 -26.87 8.05
CA ALA A 276 -1.79 -27.06 7.59
C ALA A 276 -1.48 -28.50 7.17
N ASN A 277 -2.29 -29.48 7.56
CA ASN A 277 -2.11 -30.88 7.20
C ASN A 277 -2.87 -31.28 5.93
N ASP A 278 -3.68 -30.38 5.38
CA ASP A 278 -4.34 -30.64 4.10
C ASP A 278 -3.29 -30.88 2.99
N PRO A 279 -3.37 -31.97 2.22
CA PRO A 279 -2.36 -32.29 1.22
C PRO A 279 -2.20 -31.26 0.11
N ALA A 280 -3.30 -30.59 -0.32
CA ALA A 280 -3.27 -29.54 -1.33
C ALA A 280 -2.58 -28.29 -0.79
N VAL A 281 -2.92 -27.90 0.46
CA VAL A 281 -2.28 -26.79 1.18
C VAL A 281 -0.79 -27.04 1.36
N GLN A 282 -0.40 -28.22 1.86
CA GLN A 282 1.01 -28.58 2.05
C GLN A 282 1.80 -28.55 0.74
N ALA A 283 1.25 -29.15 -0.31
CA ALA A 283 1.90 -29.18 -1.60
C ALA A 283 2.11 -27.79 -2.17
N PHE A 284 1.06 -26.96 -2.17
CA PHE A 284 1.12 -25.63 -2.77
C PHE A 284 1.97 -24.66 -1.93
N LEU A 285 1.79 -24.59 -0.61
CA LEU A 285 2.58 -23.71 0.24
C LEU A 285 4.03 -24.15 0.33
N GLY A 286 4.30 -25.47 0.37
CA GLY A 286 5.65 -26.01 0.28
C GLY A 286 6.37 -25.59 -1.01
N PHE A 287 5.68 -25.60 -2.15
CA PHE A 287 6.22 -25.08 -3.39
C PHE A 287 6.39 -23.56 -3.36
N ALA A 288 5.35 -22.81 -2.97
CA ALA A 288 5.36 -21.36 -2.97
C ALA A 288 6.48 -20.75 -2.10
N LEU A 289 6.78 -21.38 -0.96
CA LEU A 289 7.84 -20.98 -0.04
C LEU A 289 9.22 -21.53 -0.39
N SER A 290 9.31 -22.48 -1.32
CA SER A 290 10.57 -23.02 -1.81
C SER A 290 11.38 -22.00 -2.61
N GLN A 291 12.66 -22.28 -2.83
CA GLN A 291 13.51 -21.45 -3.67
C GLN A 291 12.93 -21.27 -5.09
N GLN A 292 12.36 -22.33 -5.67
CA GLN A 292 11.74 -22.28 -7.01
C GLN A 292 10.48 -21.41 -7.01
N GLY A 293 9.61 -21.55 -6.01
CA GLY A 293 8.43 -20.70 -5.86
C GLY A 293 8.78 -19.23 -5.64
N GLN A 294 9.79 -18.95 -4.81
CA GLN A 294 10.26 -17.59 -4.59
C GLN A 294 10.88 -16.96 -5.86
N GLN A 295 11.54 -17.75 -6.69
CA GLN A 295 12.01 -17.30 -8.02
C GLN A 295 10.84 -17.00 -8.96
N ALA A 296 9.78 -17.82 -8.95
CA ALA A 296 8.58 -17.57 -9.74
C ALA A 296 7.87 -16.28 -9.29
N ILE A 297 7.74 -16.05 -7.99
CA ILE A 297 7.20 -14.80 -7.41
C ILE A 297 8.02 -13.60 -7.85
N ALA A 298 9.35 -13.65 -7.73
CA ALA A 298 10.24 -12.56 -8.11
C ALA A 298 10.16 -12.25 -9.62
N SER A 299 9.87 -13.25 -10.46
CA SER A 299 9.69 -13.08 -11.91
C SER A 299 8.36 -12.46 -12.27
N ALA A 300 7.31 -12.72 -11.48
CA ALA A 300 5.97 -12.14 -11.67
C ALA A 300 5.90 -10.63 -11.35
N GLY A 301 6.89 -10.11 -10.63
CA GLY A 301 7.00 -8.68 -10.27
C GLY A 301 7.81 -7.85 -11.26
N LYS A 302 8.28 -8.45 -12.33
CA LYS A 302 9.01 -7.79 -13.43
C LYS A 302 8.10 -7.70 -14.64
#